data_4884eed413f3f0755213f2a22d6d16af
#
_entry.id   4884eed413f3f0755213f2a22d6d16af
#
_cell.length_a   1.000
_cell.length_b   1.000
_cell.length_c   1.000
_cell.angle_alpha   90.00
_cell.angle_beta   90.00
_cell.angle_gamma   90.00
#
_symmetry.space_group_name_H-M   'P 1'
#
loop_
_entity.id
_entity.type
_entity.pdbx_description
1 polymer ?
#
loop_
_entity_poly.entity_id
_entity_poly.type
_entity_poly.pdbx_seq_one_letter_code
_entity_poly.pdbx_strand_id
1 'polypeptide(L)'
;MAGLAHSKMGLRKPMEKINKIYGPPGTGKTFRLIRRVKAYERIGVPLHKIGYFAFTRKAAEEARKRIDVSEKEVPYFQTIHAFCYHLLGLNEEDIMQPYHYEDLGKKLNIRVSFSDKYNEEETHFLTCNNPYFQMIQRSINKDITIRQEFDLNEHDKKQVNDFDTLNH
;
A
#
# COMPACT_ATOMS: atom_id res chain seq x y z
N MET A 1 -6.55 -49.40 35.69
CA MET A 1 -5.80 -48.20 35.29
C MET A 1 -6.02 -48.01 33.82
N ALA A 2 -6.92 -47.14 33.42
CA ALA A 2 -7.24 -46.88 32.01
C ALA A 2 -6.57 -45.54 31.63
N GLY A 3 -5.57 -45.65 30.75
CA GLY A 3 -4.88 -44.47 30.19
C GLY A 3 -5.72 -43.77 29.15
N LEU A 4 -6.12 -42.54 29.43
CA LEU A 4 -6.76 -41.64 28.49
C LEU A 4 -5.77 -41.20 27.41
N ALA A 5 -5.88 -41.78 26.23
CA ALA A 5 -5.18 -41.34 25.04
C ALA A 5 -5.76 -39.98 24.61
N HIS A 6 -5.01 -38.90 24.85
CA HIS A 6 -5.30 -37.58 24.27
C HIS A 6 -5.04 -37.66 22.77
N SER A 7 -6.11 -37.83 22.00
CA SER A 7 -6.12 -37.65 20.55
C SER A 7 -5.67 -36.21 20.25
N LYS A 8 -4.43 -36.06 19.76
CA LYS A 8 -3.97 -34.83 19.13
C LYS A 8 -4.78 -34.62 17.85
N MET A 9 -5.86 -33.84 17.97
CA MET A 9 -6.59 -33.36 16.82
C MET A 9 -5.67 -32.46 16.00
N GLY A 10 -5.07 -33.04 14.97
CA GLY A 10 -4.18 -32.35 14.05
C GLY A 10 -4.89 -31.12 13.49
N LEU A 11 -4.43 -29.94 13.85
CA LEU A 11 -4.78 -28.70 13.21
C LEU A 11 -4.49 -28.84 11.72
N ARG A 12 -5.51 -29.15 10.93
CA ARG A 12 -5.42 -29.06 9.48
C ARG A 12 -5.05 -27.62 9.16
N LYS A 13 -3.81 -27.43 8.65
CA LYS A 13 -3.36 -26.16 8.08
C LYS A 13 -4.49 -25.67 7.15
N PRO A 14 -5.10 -24.50 7.39
CA PRO A 14 -6.16 -24.05 6.51
C PRO A 14 -5.54 -23.91 5.12
N MET A 15 -6.10 -24.64 4.15
CA MET A 15 -5.72 -24.48 2.75
C MET A 15 -5.95 -22.99 2.43
N GLU A 16 -4.90 -22.31 2.01
CA GLU A 16 -4.94 -20.92 1.57
C GLU A 16 -5.88 -20.81 0.36
N LYS A 17 -7.15 -20.59 0.63
CA LYS A 17 -8.15 -20.47 -0.42
C LYS A 17 -8.26 -19.01 -0.83
N ILE A 18 -7.60 -18.68 -1.93
CA ILE A 18 -7.75 -17.37 -2.57
C ILE A 18 -9.16 -17.29 -3.17
N ASN A 19 -9.93 -16.29 -2.70
CA ASN A 19 -11.25 -16.00 -3.25
C ASN A 19 -11.22 -14.63 -3.92
N LYS A 20 -11.44 -14.60 -5.23
CA LYS A 20 -11.50 -13.37 -6.02
C LYS A 20 -12.96 -12.94 -6.20
N ILE A 21 -13.28 -11.69 -5.90
CA ILE A 21 -14.63 -11.10 -6.05
C ILE A 21 -14.54 -9.99 -7.08
N TYR A 22 -15.13 -10.20 -8.24
CA TYR A 22 -15.19 -9.23 -9.33
C TYR A 22 -16.57 -8.60 -9.44
N GLY A 23 -16.64 -7.41 -10.03
CA GLY A 23 -17.87 -6.71 -10.37
C GLY A 23 -17.68 -5.19 -10.47
N PRO A 24 -18.53 -4.48 -11.19
CA PRO A 24 -18.51 -3.02 -11.28
C PRO A 24 -18.77 -2.35 -9.92
N PRO A 25 -18.60 -1.02 -9.80
CA PRO A 25 -19.02 -0.27 -8.62
C PRO A 25 -20.49 -0.56 -8.25
N GLY A 26 -20.81 -0.55 -6.96
CA GLY A 26 -22.20 -0.77 -6.48
C GLY A 26 -22.63 -2.23 -6.36
N THR A 27 -21.89 -3.23 -6.85
CA THR A 27 -22.27 -4.65 -6.82
C THR A 27 -22.13 -5.35 -5.47
N GLY A 28 -21.87 -4.61 -4.40
CA GLY A 28 -21.80 -5.16 -3.04
C GLY A 28 -20.51 -5.94 -2.71
N LYS A 29 -19.39 -5.72 -3.44
CA LYS A 29 -18.10 -6.37 -3.15
C LYS A 29 -17.66 -6.14 -1.69
N THR A 30 -17.67 -4.90 -1.24
CA THR A 30 -17.34 -4.53 0.15
C THR A 30 -18.28 -5.20 1.15
N PHE A 31 -19.58 -5.24 0.87
CA PHE A 31 -20.55 -5.92 1.71
C PHE A 31 -20.23 -7.42 1.86
N ARG A 32 -19.84 -8.08 0.78
CA ARG A 32 -19.41 -9.49 0.81
C ARG A 32 -18.18 -9.71 1.66
N LEU A 33 -17.18 -8.79 1.58
CA LEU A 33 -15.97 -8.86 2.41
C LEU A 33 -16.33 -8.69 3.90
N ILE A 34 -17.13 -7.70 4.24
CA ILE A 34 -17.59 -7.48 5.63
C ILE A 34 -18.38 -8.68 6.17
N ARG A 35 -19.26 -9.28 5.37
CA ARG A 35 -19.94 -10.53 5.77
C ARG A 35 -18.96 -11.66 6.07
N ARG A 36 -17.84 -11.76 5.35
CA ARG A 36 -16.80 -12.74 5.64
C ARG A 36 -16.11 -12.47 6.96
N VAL A 37 -15.74 -11.23 7.24
CA VAL A 37 -15.17 -10.84 8.54
C VAL A 37 -16.11 -11.28 9.68
N LYS A 38 -17.38 -10.92 9.60
CA LYS A 38 -18.39 -11.34 10.58
C LYS A 38 -18.58 -12.86 10.68
N ALA A 39 -18.38 -13.59 9.58
CA ALA A 39 -18.43 -15.04 9.59
C ALA A 39 -17.22 -15.65 10.33
N TYR A 40 -16.01 -15.11 10.13
CA TYR A 40 -14.83 -15.54 10.89
C TYR A 40 -14.95 -15.23 12.38
N GLU A 41 -15.45 -14.06 12.74
CA GLU A 41 -15.73 -13.70 14.13
C GLU A 41 -16.69 -14.70 14.80
N ARG A 42 -17.79 -15.07 14.13
CA ARG A 42 -18.79 -16.05 14.65
C ARG A 42 -18.20 -17.44 14.91
N ILE A 43 -17.19 -17.84 14.19
CA ILE A 43 -16.49 -19.13 14.41
C ILE A 43 -15.32 -18.99 15.38
N GLY A 44 -15.21 -17.86 16.10
CA GLY A 44 -14.24 -17.63 17.17
C GLY A 44 -12.89 -17.09 16.71
N VAL A 45 -12.75 -16.59 15.49
CA VAL A 45 -11.52 -15.88 15.06
C VAL A 45 -11.54 -14.48 15.64
N PRO A 46 -10.60 -14.12 16.51
CA PRO A 46 -10.55 -12.77 17.09
C PRO A 46 -10.35 -11.70 16.01
N LEU A 47 -11.10 -10.59 16.10
CA LEU A 47 -11.06 -9.51 15.12
C LEU A 47 -9.67 -8.91 14.94
N HIS A 48 -8.87 -8.81 16.00
CA HIS A 48 -7.49 -8.34 15.94
C HIS A 48 -6.54 -9.26 15.15
N LYS A 49 -6.97 -10.46 14.76
CA LYS A 49 -6.23 -11.38 13.88
C LYS A 49 -6.70 -11.32 12.43
N ILE A 50 -7.67 -10.46 12.12
CA ILE A 50 -8.22 -10.31 10.78
C ILE A 50 -7.71 -9.00 10.19
N GLY A 51 -6.99 -9.08 9.06
CA GLY A 51 -6.59 -7.91 8.29
C GLY A 51 -7.65 -7.56 7.24
N TYR A 52 -8.00 -6.27 7.17
CA TYR A 52 -8.80 -5.68 6.10
C TYR A 52 -8.04 -4.51 5.50
N PHE A 53 -7.56 -4.66 4.28
CA PHE A 53 -6.76 -3.64 3.62
C PHE A 53 -7.56 -2.95 2.53
N ALA A 54 -7.64 -1.64 2.61
CA ALA A 54 -8.29 -0.80 1.61
C ALA A 54 -7.27 0.08 0.89
N PHE A 55 -7.67 0.63 -0.25
CA PHE A 55 -6.82 1.56 -0.98
C PHE A 55 -6.80 2.94 -0.32
N THR A 56 -7.94 3.41 0.21
CA THR A 56 -8.08 4.70 0.88
C THR A 56 -8.35 4.55 2.38
N ARG A 57 -7.96 5.57 3.16
CA ARG A 57 -8.28 5.65 4.60
C ARG A 57 -9.78 5.63 4.83
N LYS A 58 -10.55 6.39 4.02
CA LYS A 58 -12.01 6.46 4.09
C LYS A 58 -12.67 5.09 3.89
N ALA A 59 -12.17 4.29 2.93
CA ALA A 59 -12.71 2.95 2.71
C ALA A 59 -12.42 1.99 3.88
N ALA A 60 -11.24 2.10 4.51
CA ALA A 60 -10.92 1.34 5.71
C ALA A 60 -11.81 1.74 6.91
N GLU A 61 -12.02 3.04 7.09
CA GLU A 61 -12.90 3.59 8.13
C GLU A 61 -14.36 3.18 7.93
N GLU A 62 -14.87 3.24 6.70
CA GLU A 62 -16.20 2.77 6.35
C GLU A 62 -16.38 1.28 6.68
N ALA A 63 -15.34 0.47 6.44
CA ALA A 63 -15.38 -0.94 6.81
C ALA A 63 -15.47 -1.14 8.33
N ARG A 64 -14.74 -0.36 9.13
CA ARG A 64 -14.83 -0.38 10.61
C ARG A 64 -16.25 -0.02 11.08
N LYS A 65 -16.81 1.07 10.55
CA LYS A 65 -18.19 1.51 10.86
C LYS A 65 -19.23 0.43 10.53
N ARG A 66 -19.06 -0.30 9.45
CA ARG A 66 -20.00 -1.38 9.05
C ARG A 66 -19.94 -2.63 9.92
N ILE A 67 -18.82 -2.85 10.60
CA ILE A 67 -18.67 -3.94 11.56
C ILE A 67 -19.17 -3.51 12.95
N ASP A 68 -19.22 -2.19 13.19
CA ASP A 68 -19.59 -1.57 14.46
C ASP A 68 -18.59 -1.88 15.58
N VAL A 69 -17.31 -1.67 15.28
CA VAL A 69 -16.20 -1.89 16.21
C VAL A 69 -15.26 -0.70 16.24
N SER A 70 -14.58 -0.53 17.37
CA SER A 70 -13.56 0.50 17.54
C SER A 70 -12.27 0.15 16.79
N GLU A 71 -11.45 1.16 16.50
CA GLU A 71 -10.16 0.97 15.84
C GLU A 71 -9.21 0.07 16.64
N LYS A 72 -9.30 0.11 17.98
CA LYS A 72 -8.48 -0.71 18.87
C LYS A 72 -8.80 -2.21 18.76
N GLU A 73 -10.02 -2.55 18.41
CA GLU A 73 -10.46 -3.96 18.25
C GLU A 73 -10.04 -4.53 16.90
N VAL A 74 -9.83 -3.68 15.88
CA VAL A 74 -9.46 -4.07 14.51
C VAL A 74 -8.22 -3.29 14.02
N PRO A 75 -7.06 -3.47 14.66
CA PRO A 75 -5.87 -2.68 14.37
C PRO A 75 -5.37 -2.83 12.93
N TYR A 76 -5.76 -3.90 12.25
CA TYR A 76 -5.36 -4.17 10.85
C TYR A 76 -6.44 -3.81 9.82
N PHE A 77 -7.43 -2.98 10.19
CA PHE A 77 -8.38 -2.38 9.25
C PHE A 77 -7.85 -1.02 8.78
N GLN A 78 -6.99 -1.03 7.80
CA GLN A 78 -6.22 0.15 7.38
C GLN A 78 -5.82 0.08 5.90
N THR A 79 -5.12 1.07 5.42
CA THR A 79 -4.50 0.98 4.09
C THR A 79 -3.27 0.07 4.13
N ILE A 80 -2.92 -0.50 2.97
CA ILE A 80 -1.72 -1.34 2.87
C ILE A 80 -0.46 -0.53 3.21
N HIS A 81 -0.41 0.75 2.84
CA HIS A 81 0.69 1.65 3.18
C HIS A 81 0.83 1.84 4.69
N ALA A 82 -0.28 2.11 5.39
CA ALA A 82 -0.26 2.25 6.85
C ALA A 82 0.18 0.95 7.54
N PHE A 83 -0.27 -0.20 7.02
CA PHE A 83 0.18 -1.50 7.53
C PHE A 83 1.69 -1.71 7.36
N CYS A 84 2.21 -1.47 6.15
CA CYS A 84 3.65 -1.59 5.89
C CYS A 84 4.47 -0.61 6.74
N TYR A 85 4.00 0.61 6.91
CA TYR A 85 4.61 1.63 7.75
C TYR A 85 4.79 1.14 9.18
N HIS A 86 3.72 0.64 9.79
CA HIS A 86 3.76 0.09 11.15
C HIS A 86 4.60 -1.19 11.25
N LEU A 87 4.48 -2.07 10.25
CA LEU A 87 5.22 -3.34 10.25
C LEU A 87 6.74 -3.14 10.18
N LEU A 88 7.18 -2.12 9.44
CA LEU A 88 8.58 -1.76 9.28
C LEU A 88 9.10 -0.87 10.42
N GLY A 89 8.22 -0.42 11.33
CA GLY A 89 8.59 0.49 12.42
C GLY A 89 9.09 1.85 11.93
N LEU A 90 8.62 2.31 10.77
CA LEU A 90 9.03 3.58 10.18
C LEU A 90 8.40 4.75 10.93
N ASN A 91 9.17 5.83 11.05
CA ASN A 91 8.71 7.13 11.52
C ASN A 91 8.59 8.09 10.34
N GLU A 92 7.97 9.24 10.54
CA GLU A 92 7.82 10.25 9.49
C GLU A 92 9.17 10.74 8.94
N GLU A 93 10.19 10.76 9.79
CA GLU A 93 11.57 11.13 9.45
C GLU A 93 12.27 10.12 8.53
N ASP A 94 11.81 8.87 8.50
CA ASP A 94 12.36 7.80 7.64
C ASP A 94 11.83 7.88 6.20
N ILE A 95 10.87 8.77 5.93
CA ILE A 95 10.24 8.92 4.62
C ILE A 95 10.65 10.24 4.00
N MET A 96 11.02 10.20 2.71
CA MET A 96 11.33 11.41 1.96
C MET A 96 10.14 12.38 1.94
N GLN A 97 10.33 13.52 2.55
CA GLN A 97 9.39 14.64 2.56
C GLN A 97 9.65 15.58 1.38
N PRO A 98 8.69 16.46 1.01
CA PRO A 98 8.87 17.42 -0.09
C PRO A 98 10.17 18.22 -0.01
N TYR A 99 10.54 18.67 1.16
CA TYR A 99 11.76 19.47 1.37
C TYR A 99 13.05 18.66 1.10
N HIS A 100 13.06 17.35 1.30
CA HIS A 100 14.20 16.51 0.94
C HIS A 100 14.41 16.47 -0.58
N TYR A 101 13.33 16.41 -1.36
CA TYR A 101 13.41 16.50 -2.82
C TYR A 101 13.87 17.86 -3.30
N GLU A 102 13.42 18.94 -2.64
CA GLU A 102 13.88 20.31 -2.95
C GLU A 102 15.37 20.47 -2.69
N ASP A 103 15.87 19.98 -1.56
CA ASP A 103 17.29 20.04 -1.22
C ASP A 103 18.14 19.18 -2.15
N LEU A 104 17.66 18.01 -2.52
CA LEU A 104 18.30 17.19 -3.53
C LEU A 104 18.32 17.91 -4.89
N GLY A 105 17.20 18.53 -5.28
CA GLY A 105 17.12 19.35 -6.49
C GLY A 105 18.13 20.48 -6.51
N LYS A 106 18.31 21.21 -5.42
CA LYS A 106 19.33 22.26 -5.30
C LYS A 106 20.75 21.69 -5.47
N LYS A 107 21.05 20.56 -4.82
CA LYS A 107 22.36 19.90 -4.92
C LYS A 107 22.68 19.43 -6.33
N LEU A 108 21.69 18.93 -7.05
CA LEU A 108 21.83 18.41 -8.43
C LEU A 108 21.59 19.48 -9.49
N ASN A 109 21.33 20.74 -9.11
CA ASN A 109 20.97 21.84 -10.00
C ASN A 109 19.78 21.52 -10.93
N ILE A 110 18.80 20.80 -10.44
CA ILE A 110 17.56 20.48 -11.14
C ILE A 110 16.36 21.13 -10.45
N ARG A 111 15.40 21.60 -11.26
CA ARG A 111 14.18 22.19 -10.72
C ARG A 111 13.23 21.08 -10.26
N VAL A 112 12.82 21.14 -9.00
CA VAL A 112 11.82 20.25 -8.41
C VAL A 112 10.62 21.09 -8.01
N SER A 113 9.43 20.65 -8.38
CA SER A 113 8.16 21.23 -7.96
C SER A 113 7.17 20.09 -7.68
N PHE A 114 6.24 20.35 -6.76
CA PHE A 114 5.19 19.40 -6.41
C PHE A 114 3.85 19.93 -6.89
N SER A 115 3.02 19.07 -7.42
CA SER A 115 1.61 19.35 -7.62
C SER A 115 0.82 18.66 -6.53
N ASP A 116 0.11 19.45 -5.74
CA ASP A 116 -0.94 18.94 -4.87
C ASP A 116 -2.12 18.54 -5.74
N LYS A 117 -2.14 17.29 -6.16
CA LYS A 117 -3.36 16.71 -6.70
C LYS A 117 -4.20 16.24 -5.53
N TYR A 118 -5.04 17.14 -5.03
CA TYR A 118 -6.17 16.77 -4.19
C TYR A 118 -7.12 15.93 -5.05
N ASN A 119 -7.05 14.62 -4.92
CA ASN A 119 -8.18 13.80 -5.29
C ASN A 119 -9.15 13.85 -4.11
N GLU A 120 -10.45 14.02 -4.38
CA GLU A 120 -11.54 14.06 -3.40
C GLU A 120 -11.57 12.85 -2.44
N GLU A 121 -10.72 11.85 -2.67
CA GLU A 121 -10.59 10.60 -1.92
C GLU A 121 -9.46 10.60 -0.85
N GLU A 122 -8.99 11.77 -0.42
CA GLU A 122 -8.05 11.93 0.72
C GLU A 122 -6.69 11.18 0.61
N THR A 123 -6.27 10.78 -0.56
CA THR A 123 -4.92 10.29 -0.76
C THR A 123 -4.04 11.44 -1.25
N HIS A 124 -3.27 12.02 -0.35
CA HIS A 124 -2.22 12.98 -0.70
C HIS A 124 -1.10 12.25 -1.44
N PHE A 125 -1.17 12.22 -2.76
CA PHE A 125 -0.02 11.86 -3.58
C PHE A 125 0.72 13.13 -3.94
N LEU A 126 1.78 13.42 -3.22
CA LEU A 126 2.77 14.40 -3.66
C LEU A 126 3.42 13.87 -4.93
N THR A 127 3.02 14.39 -6.06
CA THR A 127 3.62 14.03 -7.33
C THR A 127 4.72 15.04 -7.64
N CYS A 128 5.96 14.60 -7.60
CA CYS A 128 7.07 15.40 -8.08
C CYS A 128 6.94 15.59 -9.59
N ASN A 129 6.93 16.87 -10.04
CA ASN A 129 6.80 17.22 -11.46
C ASN A 129 8.10 17.06 -12.25
N ASN A 130 9.21 16.71 -11.59
CA ASN A 130 10.47 16.50 -12.27
C ASN A 130 10.47 15.15 -13.02
N PRO A 131 10.76 15.11 -14.34
CA PRO A 131 10.68 13.91 -15.15
C PRO A 131 11.67 12.81 -14.69
N TYR A 132 12.80 13.16 -14.11
CA TYR A 132 13.78 12.19 -13.62
C TYR A 132 13.29 11.46 -12.38
N PHE A 133 12.68 12.16 -11.44
CA PHE A 133 12.06 11.51 -10.27
C PHE A 133 10.87 10.63 -10.66
N GLN A 134 10.09 11.05 -11.66
CA GLN A 134 9.01 10.22 -12.20
C GLN A 134 9.54 8.95 -12.87
N MET A 135 10.68 9.05 -13.56
CA MET A 135 11.34 7.91 -14.18
C MET A 135 11.87 6.93 -13.13
N ILE A 136 12.51 7.43 -12.06
CA ILE A 136 12.93 6.61 -10.92
C ILE A 136 11.72 5.87 -10.33
N GLN A 137 10.61 6.57 -10.08
CA GLN A 137 9.40 5.95 -9.54
C GLN A 137 8.82 4.89 -10.49
N ARG A 138 8.83 5.14 -11.80
CA ARG A 138 8.36 4.16 -12.79
C ARG A 138 9.27 2.93 -12.86
N SER A 139 10.60 3.11 -12.79
CA SER A 139 11.55 2.00 -12.78
C SER A 139 11.35 1.08 -11.57
N ILE A 140 11.16 1.65 -10.38
CA ILE A 140 10.84 0.91 -9.16
C ILE A 140 9.51 0.13 -9.32
N ASN A 141 8.47 0.78 -9.82
CA ASN A 141 7.16 0.15 -10.01
C ASN A 141 7.15 -1.00 -11.02
N LYS A 142 8.08 -0.96 -11.99
CA LYS A 142 8.24 -2.01 -13.03
C LYS A 142 9.28 -3.07 -12.67
N ASP A 143 9.98 -2.90 -11.55
CA ASP A 143 11.11 -3.75 -11.14
C ASP A 143 12.20 -3.84 -12.22
N ILE A 144 12.57 -2.69 -12.80
CA ILE A 144 13.61 -2.54 -13.81
C ILE A 144 14.60 -1.47 -13.38
N THR A 145 15.78 -1.42 -14.06
CA THR A 145 16.76 -0.36 -13.79
C THR A 145 16.29 0.98 -14.35
N ILE A 146 16.80 2.08 -13.78
CA ILE A 146 16.52 3.43 -14.27
C ILE A 146 16.95 3.57 -15.74
N ARG A 147 18.08 2.97 -16.12
CA ARG A 147 18.56 2.95 -17.51
C ARG A 147 17.58 2.26 -18.45
N GLN A 148 17.07 1.09 -18.06
CA GLN A 148 16.04 0.39 -18.84
C GLN A 148 14.76 1.21 -18.99
N GLU A 149 14.32 1.89 -17.92
CA GLU A 149 13.15 2.79 -18.01
C GLU A 149 13.41 3.97 -18.93
N PHE A 150 14.63 4.52 -18.91
CA PHE A 150 15.03 5.58 -19.83
C PHE A 150 14.99 5.12 -21.28
N ASP A 151 15.60 3.98 -21.59
CA ASP A 151 15.69 3.43 -22.95
C ASP A 151 14.33 3.03 -23.55
N LEU A 152 13.31 2.80 -22.70
CA LEU A 152 11.94 2.48 -23.13
C LEU A 152 11.13 3.70 -23.61
N ASN A 153 11.63 4.92 -23.42
CA ASN A 153 10.90 6.15 -23.71
C ASN A 153 11.68 6.97 -24.78
N GLU A 154 10.95 7.77 -25.55
CA GLU A 154 11.58 8.74 -26.46
C GLU A 154 12.05 9.96 -25.66
N HIS A 155 13.27 10.40 -25.93
CA HIS A 155 13.90 11.53 -25.26
C HIS A 155 14.49 12.51 -26.27
N ASP A 156 14.43 13.80 -25.96
CA ASP A 156 15.17 14.81 -26.70
C ASP A 156 16.67 14.81 -26.33
N LYS A 157 17.51 15.50 -27.12
CA LYS A 157 18.95 15.57 -26.89
C LYS A 157 19.32 16.13 -25.52
N LYS A 158 18.52 17.07 -25.00
CA LYS A 158 18.77 17.67 -23.71
C LYS A 158 18.49 16.66 -22.58
N GLN A 159 17.40 15.93 -22.68
CA GLN A 159 17.05 14.89 -21.70
C GLN A 159 18.11 13.78 -21.66
N VAL A 160 18.67 13.40 -22.80
CA VAL A 160 19.77 12.42 -22.86
C VAL A 160 21.00 12.94 -22.14
N ASN A 161 21.44 14.17 -22.43
CA ASN A 161 22.61 14.76 -21.78
C ASN A 161 22.41 14.92 -20.27
N ASP A 162 21.23 15.38 -19.86
CA ASP A 162 20.90 15.55 -18.45
C ASP A 162 20.88 14.21 -17.73
N PHE A 163 20.33 13.16 -18.35
CA PHE A 163 20.31 11.81 -17.79
C PHE A 163 21.73 11.25 -17.60
N ASP A 164 22.57 11.36 -18.61
CA ASP A 164 23.95 10.87 -18.54
C ASP A 164 24.75 11.61 -17.47
N THR A 165 24.49 12.92 -17.27
CA THR A 165 25.10 13.72 -16.19
C THR A 165 24.64 13.29 -14.80
N LEU A 166 23.37 12.91 -14.64
CA LEU A 166 22.79 12.51 -13.34
C LEU A 166 23.10 11.06 -12.95
N ASN A 167 23.48 10.23 -13.92
CA ASN A 167 23.74 8.81 -13.71
C ASN A 167 25.22 8.47 -13.46
N HIS A 168 26.08 9.47 -13.43
CA HIS A 168 27.49 9.43 -13.03
C HIS A 168 27.68 9.95 -11.62
#